data_1b256ecfa887bda7c70ee77eaef26e5e
#
_entry.id   1b256ecfa887bda7c70ee77eaef26e5e
#
_cell.length_a   1.000
_cell.length_b   1.000
_cell.length_c   1.000
_cell.angle_alpha   90.00
_cell.angle_beta   90.00
_cell.angle_gamma   90.00
#
_symmetry.space_group_name_H-M   'P 1'
#
loop_
_entity.id
_entity.type
_entity.pdbx_description
1 polymer ?
#
loop_
_entity_poly.entity_id
_entity_poly.type
_entity_poly.pdbx_seq_one_letter_code
_entity_poly.pdbx_strand_id
1 'polypeptide(L)'
;MSKTSPRFAFFVTPHGFGHASRAAAVAESLTRRLPRCQFEFFTTVPKHHIAASVENFHYQTLTCDVGMVQTDALRADLPKTLQRLNSFLPFDSTEVQRLATYLERQRCIAVISDISPLGLQVARAAALPSVLIENFTWDWI
;
A
#
# COMPACT_ATOMS: atom_id res chain seq x y z
N MET A 1 -3.79 -24.83 20.90
CA MET A 1 -4.24 -24.11 19.70
C MET A 1 -3.16 -23.09 19.34
N SER A 2 -2.47 -23.31 18.25
CA SER A 2 -1.51 -22.31 17.73
C SER A 2 -2.26 -21.07 17.31
N LYS A 3 -2.15 -19.98 18.08
CA LYS A 3 -2.67 -18.67 17.68
C LYS A 3 -1.83 -18.23 16.47
N THR A 4 -2.38 -18.34 15.28
CA THR A 4 -1.73 -17.80 14.06
C THR A 4 -1.48 -16.31 14.28
N SER A 5 -0.27 -15.88 13.99
CA SER A 5 0.11 -14.46 14.09
C SER A 5 -0.72 -13.64 13.10
N PRO A 6 -1.36 -12.55 13.52
CA PRO A 6 -2.11 -11.71 12.59
C PRO A 6 -1.17 -11.10 11.56
N ARG A 7 -1.63 -11.04 10.30
CA ARG A 7 -0.86 -10.48 9.19
C ARG A 7 -1.65 -9.36 8.52
N PHE A 8 -0.97 -8.25 8.27
CA PHE A 8 -1.53 -7.06 7.65
C PHE A 8 -0.82 -6.78 6.32
N ALA A 9 -1.57 -6.40 5.30
CA ALA A 9 -1.03 -5.99 4.03
C ALA A 9 -1.02 -4.45 3.93
N PHE A 10 0.12 -3.87 3.56
CA PHE A 10 0.30 -2.45 3.33
C PHE A 10 0.52 -2.19 1.85
N PHE A 11 -0.33 -1.37 1.25
CA PHE A 11 -0.14 -0.82 -0.08
C PHE A 11 0.23 0.65 0.06
N VAL A 12 1.44 1.02 -0.35
CA VAL A 12 2.00 2.34 -0.05
C VAL A 12 2.40 3.06 -1.32
N THR A 13 1.88 4.27 -1.52
CA THR A 13 2.27 5.12 -2.64
C THR A 13 3.77 5.44 -2.58
N PRO A 14 4.48 5.45 -3.71
CA PRO A 14 5.89 5.82 -3.76
C PRO A 14 6.15 7.34 -3.81
N HIS A 15 5.10 8.17 -3.73
CA HIS A 15 5.23 9.62 -3.84
C HIS A 15 5.76 10.24 -2.56
N GLY A 16 7.09 10.33 -2.49
CA GLY A 16 7.81 10.83 -1.34
C GLY A 16 7.96 9.80 -0.21
N PHE A 17 9.07 9.88 0.49
CA PHE A 17 9.40 8.95 1.57
C PHE A 17 8.51 9.11 2.82
N GLY A 18 7.80 10.23 2.93
CA GLY A 18 6.87 10.49 4.04
C GLY A 18 5.77 9.43 4.16
N HIS A 19 5.25 8.93 3.04
CA HIS A 19 4.24 7.87 3.02
C HIS A 19 4.80 6.56 3.55
N ALA A 20 5.98 6.15 3.11
CA ALA A 20 6.65 4.96 3.62
C ALA A 20 6.98 5.07 5.11
N SER A 21 7.44 6.24 5.57
CA SER A 21 7.72 6.50 6.99
C SER A 21 6.43 6.43 7.83
N ARG A 22 5.32 6.98 7.33
CA ARG A 22 4.01 6.90 7.99
C ARG A 22 3.51 5.46 8.07
N ALA A 23 3.56 4.71 6.98
CA ALA A 23 3.17 3.31 6.94
C ALA A 23 4.03 2.46 7.88
N ALA A 24 5.35 2.69 7.92
CA ALA A 24 6.26 2.03 8.85
C ALA A 24 5.95 2.35 10.31
N ALA A 25 5.61 3.61 10.64
CA ALA A 25 5.20 4.01 11.98
C ALA A 25 3.89 3.34 12.43
N VAL A 26 2.93 3.17 11.50
CA VAL A 26 1.71 2.41 11.76
C VAL A 26 2.02 0.95 12.04
N ALA A 27 2.87 0.31 11.23
CA ALA A 27 3.29 -1.08 11.41
C ALA A 27 4.03 -1.26 12.75
N GLU A 28 4.93 -0.35 13.11
CA GLU A 28 5.61 -0.35 14.41
C GLU A 28 4.61 -0.22 15.58
N SER A 29 3.61 0.67 15.45
CA SER A 29 2.55 0.81 16.45
C SER A 29 1.70 -0.45 16.60
N LEU A 30 1.41 -1.15 15.48
CA LEU A 30 0.74 -2.45 15.52
C LEU A 30 1.60 -3.50 16.22
N THR A 31 2.91 -3.54 15.97
CA THR A 31 3.84 -4.47 16.63
C THR A 31 3.85 -4.28 18.15
N ARG A 32 3.82 -3.03 18.63
CA ARG A 32 3.73 -2.74 20.08
C ARG A 32 2.45 -3.29 20.72
N ARG A 33 1.33 -3.30 20.00
CA ARG A 33 0.03 -3.79 20.46
C ARG A 33 -0.18 -5.28 20.23
N LEU A 34 0.41 -5.80 19.17
CA LEU A 34 0.30 -7.17 18.70
C LEU A 34 1.70 -7.74 18.40
N PRO A 35 2.50 -8.11 19.42
CA PRO A 35 3.94 -8.39 19.28
C PRO A 35 4.30 -9.49 18.29
N ARG A 36 3.34 -10.30 17.84
CA ARG A 36 3.56 -11.39 16.87
C ARG A 36 2.98 -11.09 15.49
N CYS A 37 2.53 -9.86 15.23
CA CYS A 37 1.99 -9.52 13.91
C CYS A 37 3.10 -9.54 12.85
N GLN A 38 2.68 -9.79 11.62
CA GLN A 38 3.54 -9.83 10.43
C GLN A 38 2.96 -8.89 9.38
N PHE A 39 3.81 -8.44 8.46
CA PHE A 39 3.42 -7.47 7.46
C PHE A 39 3.83 -7.89 6.06
N GLU A 40 2.98 -7.58 5.08
CA GLU A 40 3.24 -7.65 3.65
C GLU A 40 3.25 -6.22 3.11
N PHE A 41 4.38 -5.73 2.63
CA PHE A 41 4.50 -4.40 2.04
C PHE A 41 4.56 -4.48 0.52
N PHE A 42 3.67 -3.74 -0.13
CA PHE A 42 3.59 -3.56 -1.58
C PHE A 42 3.86 -2.10 -1.90
N THR A 43 4.99 -1.82 -2.53
CA THR A 43 5.41 -0.46 -2.89
C THR A 43 6.62 -0.51 -3.80
N THR A 44 6.95 0.60 -4.45
CA THR A 44 8.23 0.80 -5.14
C THR A 44 9.23 1.62 -4.32
N VAL A 45 8.85 2.08 -3.12
CA VAL A 45 9.81 2.72 -2.20
C VAL A 45 10.89 1.73 -1.80
N PRO A 46 12.17 2.09 -1.81
CA PRO A 46 13.24 1.16 -1.47
C PRO A 46 13.06 0.50 -0.10
N LYS A 47 13.23 -0.82 -0.04
CA LYS A 47 12.98 -1.66 1.13
C LYS A 47 13.63 -1.13 2.43
N HIS A 48 14.81 -0.51 2.33
CA HIS A 48 15.54 -0.03 3.51
C HIS A 48 14.81 1.10 4.27
N HIS A 49 13.93 1.87 3.60
CA HIS A 49 13.12 2.88 4.29
C HIS A 49 12.10 2.26 5.24
N ILE A 50 11.57 1.09 4.91
CA ILE A 50 10.65 0.34 5.77
C ILE A 50 11.43 -0.41 6.84
N ALA A 51 12.55 -1.04 6.44
CA ALA A 51 13.39 -1.83 7.33
C ALA A 51 14.06 -1.01 8.46
N ALA A 52 14.10 0.31 8.34
CA ALA A 52 14.60 1.19 9.39
C ALA A 52 13.74 1.14 10.68
N SER A 53 12.46 0.75 10.58
CA SER A 53 11.52 0.76 11.72
C SER A 53 10.71 -0.54 11.86
N VAL A 54 10.71 -1.40 10.85
CA VAL A 54 9.91 -2.62 10.82
C VAL A 54 10.82 -3.83 10.61
N GLU A 55 10.76 -4.80 11.52
CA GLU A 55 11.65 -5.98 11.47
C GLU A 55 11.02 -7.17 10.73
N ASN A 56 9.75 -7.47 11.01
CA ASN A 56 9.08 -8.69 10.53
C ASN A 56 8.14 -8.39 9.38
N PHE A 57 8.67 -8.21 8.18
CA PHE A 57 7.87 -7.97 6.99
C PHE A 57 8.41 -8.66 5.74
N HIS A 58 7.49 -8.99 4.85
CA HIS A 58 7.78 -9.34 3.48
C HIS A 58 7.62 -8.10 2.60
N TYR A 59 8.43 -7.99 1.57
CA TYR A 59 8.43 -6.85 0.66
C TYR A 59 8.22 -7.32 -0.77
N GLN A 60 7.28 -6.69 -1.47
CA GLN A 60 7.04 -6.90 -2.89
C GLN A 60 7.08 -5.56 -3.62
N THR A 61 7.91 -5.48 -4.66
CA THR A 61 7.92 -4.32 -5.54
C THR A 61 6.64 -4.30 -6.36
N LEU A 62 5.80 -3.29 -6.15
CA LEU A 62 4.54 -3.12 -6.84
C LEU A 62 4.23 -1.63 -7.00
N THR A 63 3.84 -1.23 -8.21
CA THR A 63 3.29 0.11 -8.45
C THR A 63 1.85 0.14 -7.93
N CYS A 64 1.64 0.81 -6.81
CA CYS A 64 0.34 0.86 -6.12
C CYS A 64 -0.44 2.13 -6.45
N ASP A 65 0.24 3.13 -7.00
CA ASP A 65 -0.31 4.44 -7.29
C ASP A 65 0.54 5.12 -8.36
N VAL A 66 -0.05 6.03 -9.11
CA VAL A 66 0.64 6.77 -10.17
C VAL A 66 1.14 8.14 -9.67
N GLY A 67 0.32 8.83 -8.88
CA GLY A 67 0.57 10.18 -8.43
C GLY A 67 0.80 11.19 -9.56
N MET A 68 1.15 12.41 -9.20
CA MET A 68 1.37 13.48 -10.13
C MET A 68 2.80 13.43 -10.71
N VAL A 69 2.92 13.40 -12.02
CA VAL A 69 4.22 13.51 -12.70
C VAL A 69 4.68 14.97 -12.63
N GLN A 70 5.91 15.19 -12.26
CA GLN A 70 6.51 16.52 -12.17
C GLN A 70 7.66 16.67 -13.17
N THR A 71 7.77 17.83 -13.81
CA THR A 71 8.92 18.22 -14.61
C THR A 71 10.05 18.79 -13.77
N ASP A 72 9.68 19.45 -12.67
CA ASP A 72 10.56 19.94 -11.62
C ASP A 72 9.78 20.04 -10.29
N ALA A 73 10.42 20.48 -9.22
CA ALA A 73 9.84 20.54 -7.88
C ALA A 73 8.56 21.41 -7.75
N LEU A 74 8.29 22.28 -8.72
CA LEU A 74 7.17 23.23 -8.68
C LEU A 74 6.20 23.09 -9.85
N ARG A 75 6.49 22.23 -10.82
CA ARG A 75 5.71 22.11 -12.06
C ARG A 75 5.22 20.70 -12.28
N ALA A 76 3.91 20.55 -12.37
CA ALA A 76 3.27 19.29 -12.75
C ALA A 76 3.19 19.13 -14.27
N ASP A 77 3.47 17.94 -14.75
CA ASP A 77 3.22 17.51 -16.13
C ASP A 77 1.87 16.80 -16.19
N LEU A 78 0.80 17.57 -16.40
CA LEU A 78 -0.56 17.04 -16.44
C LEU A 78 -0.79 16.06 -17.60
N PRO A 79 -0.34 16.33 -18.84
CA PRO A 79 -0.46 15.37 -19.95
C PRO A 79 0.18 14.02 -19.63
N LYS A 80 1.37 14.03 -19.06
CA LYS A 80 2.09 12.81 -18.70
C LYS A 80 1.45 12.10 -17.50
N THR A 81 0.89 12.85 -16.55
CA THR A 81 0.10 12.31 -15.44
C THR A 81 -1.12 11.57 -15.96
N LEU A 82 -1.89 12.19 -16.88
CA LEU A 82 -3.05 11.56 -17.51
C LEU A 82 -2.67 10.31 -18.31
N GLN A 83 -1.57 10.35 -19.07
CA GLN A 83 -1.09 9.18 -19.79
C GLN A 83 -0.79 8.02 -18.86
N ARG A 84 -0.12 8.27 -17.72
CA ARG A 84 0.16 7.23 -16.72
C ARG A 84 -1.10 6.72 -16.05
N LEU A 85 -2.04 7.60 -15.70
CA LEU A 85 -3.34 7.21 -15.15
C LEU A 85 -4.13 6.33 -16.10
N ASN A 86 -4.19 6.67 -17.39
CA ASN A 86 -4.86 5.88 -18.41
C ASN A 86 -4.23 4.48 -18.61
N SER A 87 -2.93 4.36 -18.34
CA SER A 87 -2.24 3.06 -18.37
C SER A 87 -2.42 2.25 -17.08
N PHE A 88 -2.71 2.92 -15.98
CA PHE A 88 -2.90 2.30 -14.66
C PHE A 88 -4.36 1.93 -14.39
N LEU A 89 -5.30 2.65 -14.98
CA LEU A 89 -6.73 2.48 -14.81
C LEU A 89 -7.42 2.12 -16.15
N PRO A 90 -8.48 1.27 -16.12
CA PRO A 90 -8.92 0.50 -14.96
C PRO A 90 -7.86 -0.50 -14.51
N PHE A 91 -7.89 -0.90 -13.24
CA PHE A 91 -6.96 -1.91 -12.74
C PHE A 91 -7.11 -3.22 -13.51
N ASP A 92 -6.00 -3.85 -13.83
CA ASP A 92 -5.99 -5.20 -14.42
C ASP A 92 -6.64 -6.19 -13.44
N SER A 93 -7.79 -6.73 -13.84
CA SER A 93 -8.57 -7.67 -13.02
C SER A 93 -7.79 -8.94 -12.69
N THR A 94 -6.92 -9.40 -13.59
CA THR A 94 -6.06 -10.57 -13.37
C THR A 94 -5.05 -10.29 -12.27
N GLU A 95 -4.41 -9.13 -12.29
CA GLU A 95 -3.46 -8.72 -11.26
C GLU A 95 -4.14 -8.49 -9.91
N VAL A 96 -5.31 -7.84 -9.90
CA VAL A 96 -6.11 -7.68 -8.67
C VAL A 96 -6.45 -9.04 -8.06
N GLN A 97 -6.92 -10.00 -8.87
CA GLN A 97 -7.27 -11.32 -8.40
C GLN A 97 -6.04 -12.11 -7.92
N ARG A 98 -4.90 -11.98 -8.61
CA ARG A 98 -3.63 -12.58 -8.21
C ARG A 98 -3.19 -12.09 -6.82
N LEU A 99 -3.26 -10.76 -6.60
CA LEU A 99 -2.93 -10.14 -5.33
C LEU A 99 -3.91 -10.55 -4.22
N ALA A 100 -5.21 -10.57 -4.52
CA ALA A 100 -6.23 -11.01 -3.57
C ALA A 100 -5.98 -12.46 -3.12
N THR A 101 -5.76 -13.38 -4.06
CA THR A 101 -5.43 -14.78 -3.78
C THR A 101 -4.13 -14.91 -2.96
N TYR A 102 -3.14 -14.06 -3.25
CA TYR A 102 -1.91 -14.01 -2.45
C TYR A 102 -2.21 -13.62 -1.01
N LEU A 103 -2.99 -12.56 -0.76
CA LEU A 103 -3.36 -12.11 0.59
C LEU A 103 -4.12 -13.20 1.37
N GLU A 104 -5.03 -13.91 0.71
CA GLU A 104 -5.75 -15.04 1.29
C GLU A 104 -4.80 -16.17 1.71
N ARG A 105 -3.88 -16.57 0.83
CA ARG A 105 -2.87 -17.61 1.11
C ARG A 105 -1.93 -17.21 2.26
N GLN A 106 -1.59 -15.93 2.35
CA GLN A 106 -0.79 -15.39 3.45
C GLN A 106 -1.61 -15.20 4.73
N ARG A 107 -2.93 -15.44 4.68
CA ARG A 107 -3.87 -15.25 5.80
C ARG A 107 -3.84 -13.82 6.34
N CYS A 108 -3.75 -12.86 5.44
CA CYS A 108 -3.91 -11.47 5.81
C CYS A 108 -5.29 -11.22 6.38
N ILE A 109 -5.39 -10.39 7.41
CA ILE A 109 -6.65 -10.10 8.10
C ILE A 109 -7.19 -8.71 7.79
N ALA A 110 -6.37 -7.83 7.26
CA ALA A 110 -6.75 -6.49 6.84
C ALA A 110 -5.74 -5.90 5.85
N VAL A 111 -6.19 -4.93 5.07
CA VAL A 111 -5.36 -4.13 4.17
C VAL A 111 -5.29 -2.70 4.70
N ILE A 112 -4.11 -2.12 4.69
CA ILE A 112 -3.86 -0.72 5.01
C ILE A 112 -3.29 -0.07 3.75
N SER A 113 -4.03 0.89 3.20
CA SER A 113 -3.65 1.62 1.99
C SER A 113 -3.23 3.03 2.35
N ASP A 114 -1.98 3.37 2.10
CA ASP A 114 -1.49 4.75 2.18
C ASP A 114 -1.53 5.36 0.78
N ILE A 115 -2.63 6.09 0.51
CA ILE A 115 -2.96 6.70 -0.79
C ILE A 115 -2.86 5.71 -1.97
N SER A 116 -3.20 4.46 -1.76
CA SER A 116 -3.15 3.44 -2.81
C SER A 116 -4.56 2.93 -3.16
N PRO A 117 -5.16 3.41 -4.25
CA PRO A 117 -6.47 2.90 -4.67
C PRO A 117 -6.43 1.43 -5.06
N LEU A 118 -5.30 0.95 -5.56
CA LEU A 118 -5.12 -0.48 -5.86
C LEU A 118 -5.28 -1.35 -4.62
N GLY A 119 -4.73 -0.92 -3.48
CA GLY A 119 -4.86 -1.67 -2.22
C GLY A 119 -6.31 -1.84 -1.78
N LEU A 120 -7.14 -0.81 -1.96
CA LEU A 120 -8.58 -0.88 -1.66
C LEU A 120 -9.30 -1.86 -2.60
N GLN A 121 -8.95 -1.84 -3.89
CA GLN A 121 -9.54 -2.77 -4.86
C GLN A 121 -9.16 -4.23 -4.57
N VAL A 122 -7.90 -4.47 -4.20
CA VAL A 122 -7.42 -5.80 -3.81
C VAL A 122 -8.11 -6.27 -2.52
N ALA A 123 -8.25 -5.40 -1.52
CA ALA A 123 -8.96 -5.71 -0.28
C ALA A 123 -10.41 -6.13 -0.55
N ARG A 124 -11.10 -5.39 -1.44
CA ARG A 124 -12.46 -5.74 -1.86
C ARG A 124 -12.52 -7.10 -2.53
N ALA A 125 -11.59 -7.40 -3.44
CA ALA A 125 -11.54 -8.69 -4.14
C ALA A 125 -11.24 -9.85 -3.18
N ALA A 126 -10.42 -9.63 -2.14
CA ALA A 126 -10.09 -10.60 -1.10
C ALA A 126 -11.13 -10.68 0.04
N ALA A 127 -12.21 -9.91 -0.02
CA ALA A 127 -13.20 -9.76 1.05
C ALA A 127 -12.57 -9.41 2.42
N LEU A 128 -11.50 -8.60 2.42
CA LEU A 128 -10.80 -8.15 3.62
C LEU A 128 -11.23 -6.73 4.00
N PRO A 129 -11.30 -6.42 5.31
CA PRO A 129 -11.44 -5.06 5.76
C PRO A 129 -10.23 -4.22 5.30
N SER A 130 -10.47 -2.95 4.99
CA SER A 130 -9.42 -2.02 4.57
C SER A 130 -9.49 -0.70 5.32
N VAL A 131 -8.32 -0.09 5.51
CA VAL A 131 -8.14 1.24 6.06
C VAL A 131 -7.41 2.09 5.04
N LEU A 132 -7.98 3.22 4.66
CA LEU A 132 -7.32 4.23 3.85
C LEU A 132 -6.66 5.27 4.76
N ILE A 133 -5.40 5.54 4.53
CA ILE A 133 -4.66 6.62 5.17
C ILE A 133 -4.34 7.66 4.09
N GLU A 134 -4.79 8.87 4.29
CA GLU A 134 -4.56 9.98 3.36
C GLU A 134 -4.42 11.30 4.11
N ASN A 135 -3.94 12.32 3.42
CA ASN A 135 -3.76 13.65 4.00
C ASN A 135 -5.04 14.48 3.92
N PHE A 136 -5.82 14.27 2.84
CA PHE A 136 -7.09 14.94 2.55
C PHE A 136 -7.84 14.16 1.46
N THR A 137 -9.14 14.36 1.40
CA THR A 137 -9.98 13.89 0.31
C THR A 137 -10.29 15.03 -0.66
N TRP A 138 -10.56 14.73 -1.91
CA TRP A 138 -10.87 15.73 -2.94
C TRP A 138 -12.34 16.13 -2.99
N ASP A 139 -13.17 15.51 -2.19
CA ASP A 139 -14.62 15.69 -2.15
C ASP A 139 -15.10 16.99 -1.48
N TRP A 140 -14.18 17.75 -0.90
CA TRP A 140 -14.47 19.02 -0.22
C TRP A 140 -13.86 20.26 -0.91
N ILE A 141 -13.33 20.12 -2.13
CA ILE A 141 -12.77 21.21 -2.94
C ILE A 141 -13.85 21.79 -3.87
#